data_d1dcfd71e1562ff8d4fff0d8b7165fcf
#
_entry.id   d1dcfd71e1562ff8d4fff0d8b7165fcf
#
_cell.length_a   1.000
_cell.length_b   1.000
_cell.length_c   1.000
_cell.angle_alpha   90.00
_cell.angle_beta   90.00
_cell.angle_gamma   90.00
#
_symmetry.space_group_name_H-M   'P 1'
#
loop_
_entity.id
_entity.type
_entity.pdbx_description
1 polymer ?
#
loop_
_entity_poly.entity_id
_entity_poly.type
_entity_poly.pdbx_seq_one_letter_code
_entity_poly.pdbx_strand_id
1 'polypeptide(L)'
;VERPFDSLPQGEVLVQVHYSSLNYKDALSAHGNKGVTKSYPHVPGIDACGIVEESTSDDILVGDKVIVTSYDLGMNTSGGFSEYIRVPAAWVVKLPTNLTLRESMIYGTAGFTAALSVSKLIRDVKRKDGTILVTGGTGGVATLAVKMLKKLGYRVVVATGKLDMQKNALLKIGADEVISREEVDDKSGRPLLKPKWAGVIDTVGGNILATALKTTQPNGVVTACGNIGGAKLETAVFPFILNGVSLK
;
A
#
# COMPACT_ATOMS: atom_id res chain seq x y z
N VAL A 1 14.51 8.99 22.59
CA VAL A 1 15.97 8.87 22.75
C VAL A 1 16.61 9.97 21.94
N GLU A 2 17.40 10.84 22.57
CA GLU A 2 18.21 11.82 21.86
C GLU A 2 19.41 11.13 21.21
N ARG A 3 19.71 11.51 19.99
CA ARG A 3 20.87 11.03 19.22
C ARG A 3 21.58 12.23 18.59
N PRO A 4 22.91 12.29 18.60
CA PRO A 4 23.65 13.35 17.91
C PRO A 4 23.51 13.22 16.38
N PHE A 5 23.58 14.33 15.68
CA PHE A 5 23.51 14.37 14.22
C PHE A 5 24.55 13.48 13.53
N ASP A 6 25.75 13.37 14.12
CA ASP A 6 26.83 12.52 13.62
C ASP A 6 26.48 11.01 13.63
N SER A 7 25.42 10.62 14.36
CA SER A 7 24.91 9.24 14.37
C SER A 7 23.93 8.95 13.23
N LEU A 8 23.52 9.96 12.47
CA LEU A 8 22.69 9.77 11.30
C LEU A 8 23.49 9.05 10.19
N PRO A 9 22.81 8.27 9.32
CA PRO A 9 23.45 7.65 8.16
C PRO A 9 24.11 8.70 7.26
N GLN A 10 25.03 8.24 6.41
CA GLN A 10 25.60 9.11 5.36
C GLN A 10 24.54 9.36 4.26
N GLY A 11 24.55 10.57 3.70
CA GLY A 11 23.66 10.99 2.63
C GLY A 11 23.82 12.48 2.35
N GLU A 12 23.51 12.88 1.15
CA GLU A 12 23.68 14.24 0.64
C GLU A 12 22.66 15.20 1.20
N VAL A 13 21.49 14.70 1.68
CA VAL A 13 20.38 15.55 2.08
C VAL A 13 19.97 15.28 3.54
N LEU A 14 20.01 16.32 4.37
CA LEU A 14 19.43 16.35 5.71
C LEU A 14 18.04 16.96 5.63
N VAL A 15 17.03 16.24 6.10
CA VAL A 15 15.63 16.70 6.10
C VAL A 15 15.14 16.83 7.53
N GLN A 16 14.62 18.01 7.91
CA GLN A 16 13.80 18.19 9.10
C GLN A 16 12.42 17.59 8.83
N VAL A 17 12.08 16.53 9.54
CA VAL A 17 10.83 15.79 9.33
C VAL A 17 9.67 16.53 10.00
N HIS A 18 8.65 16.85 9.21
CA HIS A 18 7.41 17.46 9.68
C HIS A 18 6.29 16.44 9.87
N TYR A 19 6.20 15.47 8.98
CA TYR A 19 5.20 14.38 9.03
C TYR A 19 5.80 13.07 8.54
N SER A 20 5.27 11.99 9.06
CA SER A 20 5.50 10.62 8.63
C SER A 20 4.15 9.90 8.52
N SER A 21 4.13 8.69 7.96
CA SER A 21 2.94 7.85 7.90
C SER A 21 3.22 6.47 8.52
N LEU A 22 2.15 5.82 9.00
CA LEU A 22 2.23 4.48 9.59
C LEU A 22 1.98 3.42 8.51
N ASN A 23 2.89 2.48 8.39
CA ASN A 23 2.80 1.37 7.47
C ASN A 23 2.95 0.02 8.19
N TYR A 24 2.43 -1.05 7.62
CA TYR A 24 2.59 -2.41 8.15
C TYR A 24 4.07 -2.79 8.33
N LYS A 25 4.93 -2.32 7.44
CA LYS A 25 6.37 -2.56 7.49
C LYS A 25 7.02 -1.93 8.74
N ASP A 26 6.54 -0.77 9.19
CA ASP A 26 7.02 -0.13 10.43
C ASP A 26 6.70 -0.99 11.65
N ALA A 27 5.50 -1.58 11.69
CA ALA A 27 5.13 -2.51 12.74
C ALA A 27 6.01 -3.77 12.73
N LEU A 28 6.30 -4.34 11.56
CA LEU A 28 7.21 -5.48 11.44
C LEU A 28 8.62 -5.13 11.93
N SER A 29 9.15 -3.95 11.57
CA SER A 29 10.42 -3.45 12.09
C SER A 29 10.40 -3.34 13.61
N ALA A 30 9.38 -2.67 14.16
CA ALA A 30 9.25 -2.48 15.61
C ALA A 30 9.13 -3.80 16.40
N HIS A 31 8.56 -4.86 15.79
CA HIS A 31 8.48 -6.20 16.38
C HIS A 31 9.71 -7.08 16.15
N GLY A 32 10.79 -6.55 15.63
CA GLY A 32 12.05 -7.27 15.47
C GLY A 32 12.10 -8.22 14.27
N ASN A 33 11.26 -8.02 13.24
CA ASN A 33 11.27 -8.85 12.04
C ASN A 33 12.56 -8.65 11.24
N LYS A 34 13.44 -9.68 11.24
CA LYS A 34 14.74 -9.65 10.57
C LYS A 34 14.66 -9.59 9.03
N GLY A 35 13.53 -9.91 8.45
CA GLY A 35 13.26 -9.71 7.02
C GLY A 35 13.04 -8.23 6.64
N VAL A 36 12.79 -7.37 7.64
CA VAL A 36 12.61 -5.92 7.45
C VAL A 36 13.82 -5.17 7.99
N THR A 37 14.20 -5.38 9.25
CA THR A 37 15.30 -4.68 9.91
C THR A 37 16.31 -5.69 10.45
N LYS A 38 17.54 -5.61 9.94
CA LYS A 38 18.61 -6.57 10.27
C LYS A 38 19.27 -6.28 11.61
N SER A 39 19.45 -4.99 11.94
CA SER A 39 20.22 -4.54 13.10
C SER A 39 19.37 -3.63 14.01
N TYR A 40 19.59 -3.75 15.32
CA TYR A 40 18.95 -2.94 16.37
C TYR A 40 20.01 -2.39 17.33
N PRO A 41 19.82 -1.22 17.98
CA PRO A 41 18.61 -0.40 17.99
C PRO A 41 18.38 0.31 16.63
N HIS A 42 17.10 0.54 16.29
CA HIS A 42 16.69 1.09 15.00
C HIS A 42 15.55 2.11 15.16
N VAL A 43 15.46 3.07 14.24
CA VAL A 43 14.35 4.02 14.14
C VAL A 43 13.50 3.65 12.94
N PRO A 44 12.25 3.19 13.13
CA PRO A 44 11.33 2.88 12.02
C PRO A 44 10.81 4.15 11.33
N GLY A 45 9.92 3.94 10.35
CA GLY A 45 9.26 4.98 9.57
C GLY A 45 9.75 4.98 8.13
N ILE A 46 9.05 4.22 7.25
CA ILE A 46 9.42 4.08 5.83
C ILE A 46 8.99 5.26 4.97
N ASP A 47 8.26 6.21 5.54
CA ASP A 47 7.81 7.43 4.90
C ASP A 47 8.21 8.65 5.74
N ALA A 48 8.63 9.72 5.09
CA ALA A 48 8.87 11.02 5.71
C ALA A 48 8.60 12.15 4.72
N CYS A 49 8.21 13.30 5.22
CA CYS A 49 8.25 14.55 4.48
C CYS A 49 8.66 15.71 5.39
N GLY A 50 9.29 16.70 4.81
CA GLY A 50 9.80 17.82 5.59
C GLY A 50 10.46 18.88 4.74
N ILE A 51 11.35 19.63 5.38
CA ILE A 51 12.12 20.71 4.77
C ILE A 51 13.61 20.32 4.78
N VAL A 52 14.29 20.58 3.68
CA VAL A 52 15.74 20.35 3.57
C VAL A 52 16.50 21.37 4.39
N GLU A 53 17.31 20.91 5.35
CA GLU A 53 18.18 21.73 6.19
C GLU A 53 19.60 21.82 5.67
N GLU A 54 20.12 20.70 5.11
CA GLU A 54 21.44 20.64 4.50
C GLU A 54 21.37 19.84 3.20
N SER A 55 22.12 20.25 2.19
CA SER A 55 22.24 19.52 0.94
C SER A 55 23.59 19.78 0.27
N THR A 56 24.17 18.71 -0.26
CA THR A 56 25.31 18.77 -1.19
C THR A 56 24.90 18.39 -2.61
N SER A 57 23.60 18.23 -2.88
CA SER A 57 23.04 17.92 -4.21
C SER A 57 22.76 19.21 -4.98
N ASP A 58 23.01 19.19 -6.27
CA ASP A 58 22.67 20.31 -7.16
C ASP A 58 21.15 20.43 -7.41
N ASP A 59 20.42 19.30 -7.33
CA ASP A 59 18.98 19.24 -7.65
C ASP A 59 18.08 19.50 -6.45
N ILE A 60 18.54 19.20 -5.23
CA ILE A 60 17.76 19.34 -3.98
C ILE A 60 18.41 20.43 -3.15
N LEU A 61 17.71 21.53 -2.94
CA LEU A 61 18.25 22.73 -2.30
C LEU A 61 17.75 22.89 -0.87
N VAL A 62 18.52 23.55 -0.02
CA VAL A 62 18.10 23.96 1.33
C VAL A 62 16.82 24.78 1.23
N GLY A 63 15.83 24.47 2.08
CA GLY A 63 14.49 25.06 2.06
C GLY A 63 13.48 24.34 1.16
N ASP A 64 13.90 23.41 0.30
CA ASP A 64 12.97 22.63 -0.50
C ASP A 64 12.04 21.79 0.41
N LYS A 65 10.74 21.77 0.08
CA LYS A 65 9.79 20.83 0.67
C LYS A 65 9.90 19.50 -0.07
N VAL A 66 10.10 18.43 0.67
CA VAL A 66 10.42 17.11 0.09
C VAL A 66 9.64 15.97 0.71
N ILE A 67 9.57 14.88 -0.05
CA ILE A 67 9.04 13.58 0.33
C ILE A 67 10.16 12.56 0.20
N VAL A 68 10.28 11.65 1.16
CA VAL A 68 11.14 10.48 1.11
C VAL A 68 10.30 9.26 1.44
N THR A 69 10.16 8.34 0.49
CA THR A 69 9.42 7.08 0.64
C THR A 69 10.18 5.96 -0.02
N SER A 70 9.94 4.72 0.39
CA SER A 70 10.58 3.54 -0.22
C SER A 70 12.08 3.42 0.09
N TYR A 71 12.82 2.78 -0.81
CA TYR A 71 14.24 2.45 -0.62
C TYR A 71 14.46 1.71 0.72
N ASP A 72 15.50 2.09 1.47
CA ASP A 72 15.85 1.45 2.73
C ASP A 72 15.48 2.29 3.97
N LEU A 73 14.75 3.40 3.77
CA LEU A 73 14.30 4.27 4.86
C LEU A 73 13.44 3.49 5.86
N GLY A 74 13.75 3.60 7.16
CA GLY A 74 13.01 2.92 8.22
C GLY A 74 13.19 1.39 8.26
N MET A 75 14.06 0.83 7.42
CA MET A 75 14.39 -0.60 7.38
C MET A 75 15.78 -0.88 7.96
N ASN A 76 16.84 -0.54 7.25
CA ASN A 76 18.22 -0.59 7.76
C ASN A 76 18.86 0.81 7.87
N THR A 77 18.22 1.82 7.29
CA THR A 77 18.52 3.24 7.44
C THR A 77 17.52 3.86 8.41
N SER A 78 17.96 4.73 9.31
CA SER A 78 17.09 5.43 10.28
C SER A 78 15.93 6.11 9.59
N GLY A 79 14.71 5.85 10.08
CA GLY A 79 13.47 6.22 9.43
C GLY A 79 12.81 7.49 9.93
N GLY A 80 11.64 7.77 9.36
CA GLY A 80 10.88 9.01 9.54
C GLY A 80 10.19 9.19 10.90
N PHE A 81 10.29 8.22 11.83
CA PHE A 81 9.82 8.42 13.21
C PHE A 81 10.88 9.11 14.06
N SER A 82 11.48 10.13 13.49
CA SER A 82 12.50 10.99 14.08
C SER A 82 12.32 12.44 13.62
N GLU A 83 12.95 13.39 14.30
CA GLU A 83 12.91 14.80 13.92
C GLU A 83 13.71 15.09 12.65
N TYR A 84 14.74 14.29 12.39
CA TYR A 84 15.61 14.43 11.22
C TYR A 84 15.93 13.08 10.60
N ILE A 85 16.05 13.08 9.28
CA ILE A 85 16.61 11.98 8.50
C ILE A 85 17.75 12.53 7.62
N ARG A 86 18.79 11.71 7.39
CA ARG A 86 19.81 11.98 6.37
C ARG A 86 19.79 10.86 5.35
N VAL A 87 19.63 11.22 4.09
CA VAL A 87 19.38 10.26 3.01
C VAL A 87 20.13 10.65 1.74
N PRO A 88 20.38 9.68 0.82
CA PRO A 88 20.84 9.97 -0.51
C PRO A 88 19.87 10.88 -1.27
N ALA A 89 20.40 11.83 -2.06
CA ALA A 89 19.58 12.75 -2.85
C ALA A 89 18.64 12.00 -3.83
N ALA A 90 19.07 10.85 -4.35
CA ALA A 90 18.27 10.00 -5.23
C ALA A 90 17.01 9.43 -4.57
N TRP A 91 16.89 9.47 -3.24
CA TRP A 91 15.68 9.04 -2.52
C TRP A 91 14.66 10.17 -2.35
N VAL A 92 15.08 11.41 -2.62
CA VAL A 92 14.31 12.62 -2.32
C VAL A 92 13.48 13.05 -3.51
N VAL A 93 12.21 13.31 -3.29
CA VAL A 93 11.30 13.84 -4.28
C VAL A 93 10.79 15.20 -3.82
N LYS A 94 10.93 16.24 -4.65
CA LYS A 94 10.33 17.55 -4.34
C LYS A 94 8.83 17.43 -4.21
N LEU A 95 8.27 18.07 -3.18
CA LEU A 95 6.83 18.07 -2.94
C LEU A 95 6.12 18.76 -4.12
N PRO A 96 5.14 18.11 -4.78
CA PRO A 96 4.32 18.75 -5.80
C PRO A 96 3.61 20.00 -5.26
N THR A 97 3.53 21.06 -6.07
CA THR A 97 2.98 22.37 -5.67
C THR A 97 1.52 22.34 -5.22
N ASN A 98 0.77 21.32 -5.63
CA ASN A 98 -0.65 21.12 -5.29
C ASN A 98 -0.87 20.24 -4.05
N LEU A 99 0.18 19.89 -3.32
CA LEU A 99 0.12 19.12 -2.08
C LEU A 99 0.77 19.90 -0.93
N THR A 100 0.23 19.70 0.26
CA THR A 100 0.89 20.07 1.52
C THR A 100 1.74 18.90 2.03
N LEU A 101 2.72 19.17 2.90
CA LEU A 101 3.50 18.13 3.58
C LEU A 101 2.58 17.11 4.29
N ARG A 102 1.55 17.60 4.97
CA ARG A 102 0.59 16.72 5.66
C ARG A 102 -0.17 15.82 4.69
N GLU A 103 -0.66 16.36 3.59
CA GLU A 103 -1.39 15.58 2.59
C GLU A 103 -0.51 14.51 1.93
N SER A 104 0.77 14.82 1.68
CA SER A 104 1.70 13.83 1.12
C SER A 104 1.83 12.61 2.02
N MET A 105 1.80 12.77 3.34
CA MET A 105 1.87 11.66 4.30
C MET A 105 0.51 10.97 4.56
N ILE A 106 -0.62 11.64 4.25
CA ILE A 106 -1.92 10.95 4.18
C ILE A 106 -1.91 9.90 3.05
N TYR A 107 -1.22 10.17 1.95
CA TYR A 107 -1.00 9.18 0.90
C TYR A 107 0.12 8.20 1.25
N GLY A 108 1.33 8.70 1.46
CA GLY A 108 2.52 7.90 1.76
C GLY A 108 2.71 6.70 0.83
N THR A 109 3.43 5.71 1.29
CA THR A 109 3.60 4.41 0.59
C THR A 109 2.28 3.69 0.34
N ALA A 110 1.30 3.81 1.25
CA ALA A 110 -0.02 3.20 1.06
C ALA A 110 -0.77 3.79 -0.14
N GLY A 111 -0.74 5.12 -0.31
CA GLY A 111 -1.36 5.80 -1.46
C GLY A 111 -0.67 5.49 -2.77
N PHE A 112 0.66 5.45 -2.77
CA PHE A 112 1.44 5.07 -3.94
C PHE A 112 1.12 3.63 -4.38
N THR A 113 1.08 2.69 -3.44
CA THR A 113 0.71 1.28 -3.69
C THR A 113 -0.72 1.15 -4.22
N ALA A 114 -1.67 1.89 -3.63
CA ALA A 114 -3.05 1.93 -4.11
C ALA A 114 -3.13 2.45 -5.55
N ALA A 115 -2.42 3.55 -5.85
CA ALA A 115 -2.40 4.14 -7.19
C ALA A 115 -1.80 3.20 -8.24
N LEU A 116 -0.71 2.50 -7.92
CA LEU A 116 -0.12 1.47 -8.79
C LEU A 116 -1.11 0.33 -9.06
N SER A 117 -1.76 -0.19 -8.01
CA SER A 117 -2.73 -1.28 -8.12
C SER A 117 -3.92 -0.86 -8.99
N VAL A 118 -4.50 0.32 -8.73
CA VAL A 118 -5.60 0.89 -9.52
C VAL A 118 -5.15 1.10 -10.96
N SER A 119 -3.99 1.72 -11.19
CA SER A 119 -3.47 1.99 -12.53
C SER A 119 -3.29 0.71 -13.36
N LYS A 120 -2.75 -0.35 -12.76
CA LYS A 120 -2.60 -1.66 -13.42
C LYS A 120 -3.94 -2.30 -13.75
N LEU A 121 -4.91 -2.22 -12.83
CA LEU A 121 -6.23 -2.80 -12.99
C LEU A 121 -7.01 -2.13 -14.11
N ILE A 122 -7.09 -0.79 -14.12
CA ILE A 122 -7.96 -0.04 -15.07
C ILE A 122 -7.46 -0.03 -16.52
N ARG A 123 -6.24 -0.50 -16.77
CA ARG A 123 -5.74 -0.71 -18.15
C ARG A 123 -6.60 -1.72 -18.90
N ASP A 124 -6.95 -2.80 -18.22
CA ASP A 124 -7.61 -3.95 -18.83
C ASP A 124 -9.07 -4.07 -18.41
N VAL A 125 -9.44 -3.68 -17.19
CA VAL A 125 -10.81 -3.72 -16.65
C VAL A 125 -11.49 -2.37 -16.81
N LYS A 126 -12.65 -2.35 -17.52
CA LYS A 126 -13.45 -1.14 -17.74
C LYS A 126 -14.63 -1.10 -16.78
N ARG A 127 -15.21 0.09 -16.56
CA ARG A 127 -16.35 0.29 -15.65
C ARG A 127 -17.56 -0.61 -15.96
N LYS A 128 -17.81 -0.85 -17.26
CA LYS A 128 -18.92 -1.69 -17.76
C LYS A 128 -18.72 -3.18 -17.52
N ASP A 129 -17.49 -3.63 -17.27
CA ASP A 129 -17.16 -5.05 -17.15
C ASP A 129 -17.67 -5.64 -15.83
N GLY A 130 -17.95 -4.80 -14.83
CA GLY A 130 -18.55 -5.25 -13.57
C GLY A 130 -17.93 -4.62 -12.31
N THR A 131 -18.10 -5.33 -11.23
CA THR A 131 -17.73 -4.86 -9.88
C THR A 131 -16.26 -5.19 -9.57
N ILE A 132 -15.59 -4.25 -8.91
CA ILE A 132 -14.24 -4.44 -8.37
C ILE A 132 -14.33 -4.82 -6.90
N LEU A 133 -13.65 -5.90 -6.51
CA LEU A 133 -13.45 -6.26 -5.11
C LEU A 133 -12.17 -5.59 -4.57
N VAL A 134 -12.24 -5.05 -3.37
CA VAL A 134 -11.06 -4.62 -2.60
C VAL A 134 -11.05 -5.40 -1.29
N THR A 135 -10.00 -6.20 -1.06
CA THR A 135 -9.84 -6.96 0.19
C THR A 135 -9.09 -6.15 1.25
N GLY A 136 -9.21 -6.55 2.52
CA GLY A 136 -8.52 -5.86 3.61
C GLY A 136 -9.00 -4.42 3.84
N GLY A 137 -10.29 -4.18 3.67
CA GLY A 137 -10.94 -2.88 3.49
C GLY A 137 -10.60 -1.77 4.49
N THR A 138 -10.13 -2.10 5.70
CA THR A 138 -9.75 -1.10 6.73
C THR A 138 -8.27 -0.72 6.71
N GLY A 139 -7.48 -1.32 5.80
CA GLY A 139 -6.08 -0.99 5.62
C GLY A 139 -5.85 0.31 4.83
N GLY A 140 -4.70 0.94 5.01
CA GLY A 140 -4.36 2.20 4.32
C GLY A 140 -4.43 2.09 2.80
N VAL A 141 -3.85 1.03 2.22
CA VAL A 141 -3.89 0.79 0.76
C VAL A 141 -5.33 0.60 0.28
N ALA A 142 -6.11 -0.25 0.97
CA ALA A 142 -7.48 -0.57 0.57
C ALA A 142 -8.39 0.66 0.60
N THR A 143 -8.35 1.47 1.67
CA THR A 143 -9.20 2.67 1.79
C THR A 143 -8.89 3.71 0.71
N LEU A 144 -7.62 3.88 0.36
CA LEU A 144 -7.22 4.80 -0.72
C LEU A 144 -7.59 4.23 -2.10
N ALA A 145 -7.43 2.92 -2.33
CA ALA A 145 -7.88 2.27 -3.56
C ALA A 145 -9.39 2.41 -3.78
N VAL A 146 -10.20 2.23 -2.72
CA VAL A 146 -11.66 2.43 -2.77
C VAL A 146 -11.99 3.87 -3.21
N LYS A 147 -11.38 4.87 -2.58
CA LYS A 147 -11.59 6.28 -2.95
C LYS A 147 -11.20 6.57 -4.41
N MET A 148 -10.06 6.04 -4.87
CA MET A 148 -9.59 6.21 -6.24
C MET A 148 -10.54 5.55 -7.25
N LEU A 149 -10.93 4.30 -7.02
CA LEU A 149 -11.87 3.57 -7.89
C LEU A 149 -13.22 4.26 -7.94
N LYS A 150 -13.75 4.72 -6.80
CA LYS A 150 -15.02 5.45 -6.75
C LYS A 150 -14.95 6.76 -7.52
N LYS A 151 -13.88 7.54 -7.37
CA LYS A 151 -13.65 8.76 -8.14
C LYS A 151 -13.56 8.49 -9.65
N LEU A 152 -13.03 7.33 -10.03
CA LEU A 152 -12.97 6.88 -11.42
C LEU A 152 -14.29 6.27 -11.91
N GLY A 153 -15.33 6.18 -11.09
CA GLY A 153 -16.67 5.73 -11.47
C GLY A 153 -16.85 4.21 -11.51
N TYR A 154 -15.99 3.45 -10.86
CA TYR A 154 -16.16 2.00 -10.68
C TYR A 154 -17.15 1.68 -9.57
N ARG A 155 -17.86 0.55 -9.70
CA ARG A 155 -18.58 -0.07 -8.59
C ARG A 155 -17.62 -0.88 -7.75
N VAL A 156 -17.61 -0.64 -6.43
CA VAL A 156 -16.63 -1.19 -5.50
C VAL A 156 -17.30 -1.95 -4.37
N VAL A 157 -16.96 -3.22 -4.23
CA VAL A 157 -17.28 -4.04 -3.05
C VAL A 157 -16.04 -4.19 -2.19
N VAL A 158 -16.20 -4.03 -0.89
CA VAL A 158 -15.08 -4.08 0.07
C VAL A 158 -15.27 -5.26 1.01
N ALA A 159 -14.27 -6.12 1.11
CA ALA A 159 -14.25 -7.21 2.08
C ALA A 159 -13.41 -6.85 3.31
N THR A 160 -13.98 -7.07 4.51
CA THR A 160 -13.33 -6.77 5.78
C THR A 160 -13.64 -7.79 6.87
N GLY A 161 -12.66 -8.07 7.74
CA GLY A 161 -12.89 -8.83 8.98
C GLY A 161 -13.49 -7.99 10.14
N LYS A 162 -13.81 -6.71 9.89
CA LYS A 162 -14.37 -5.77 10.88
C LYS A 162 -15.71 -5.22 10.41
N LEU A 163 -16.56 -6.08 9.83
CA LEU A 163 -17.79 -5.68 9.16
C LEU A 163 -18.68 -4.83 10.07
N ASP A 164 -19.04 -5.32 11.25
CA ASP A 164 -19.97 -4.65 12.16
C ASP A 164 -19.47 -3.28 12.63
N MET A 165 -18.15 -3.16 12.82
CA MET A 165 -17.53 -1.92 13.33
C MET A 165 -17.28 -0.88 12.23
N GLN A 166 -17.00 -1.30 11.00
CA GLN A 166 -16.43 -0.44 9.96
C GLN A 166 -17.30 -0.29 8.72
N LYS A 167 -18.42 -1.00 8.62
CA LYS A 167 -19.33 -0.95 7.47
C LYS A 167 -19.69 0.48 7.06
N ASN A 168 -20.20 1.26 8.02
CA ASN A 168 -20.63 2.63 7.75
C ASN A 168 -19.47 3.55 7.31
N ALA A 169 -18.29 3.39 7.90
CA ALA A 169 -17.11 4.16 7.51
C ALA A 169 -16.66 3.81 6.09
N LEU A 170 -16.67 2.53 5.72
CA LEU A 170 -16.31 2.06 4.39
C LEU A 170 -17.31 2.52 3.31
N LEU A 171 -18.61 2.52 3.61
CA LEU A 171 -19.62 3.10 2.72
C LEU A 171 -19.40 4.61 2.51
N LYS A 172 -19.09 5.36 3.58
CA LYS A 172 -18.81 6.81 3.50
C LYS A 172 -17.59 7.15 2.64
N ILE A 173 -16.58 6.31 2.58
CA ILE A 173 -15.39 6.55 1.74
C ILE A 173 -15.59 6.14 0.28
N GLY A 174 -16.74 5.54 -0.07
CA GLY A 174 -17.11 5.26 -1.45
C GLY A 174 -17.30 3.79 -1.82
N ALA A 175 -17.30 2.86 -0.86
CA ALA A 175 -17.74 1.49 -1.14
C ALA A 175 -19.23 1.48 -1.49
N ASP A 176 -19.61 0.73 -2.52
CA ASP A 176 -21.03 0.53 -2.88
C ASP A 176 -21.64 -0.60 -2.04
N GLU A 177 -20.79 -1.52 -1.56
CA GLU A 177 -21.20 -2.64 -0.71
C GLU A 177 -20.02 -3.06 0.18
N VAL A 178 -20.30 -3.52 1.39
CA VAL A 178 -19.30 -4.05 2.33
C VAL A 178 -19.72 -5.44 2.75
N ILE A 179 -18.84 -6.40 2.55
CA ILE A 179 -19.05 -7.82 2.85
C ILE A 179 -18.05 -8.32 3.89
N SER A 180 -18.34 -9.47 4.48
CA SER A 180 -17.43 -10.08 5.43
C SER A 180 -16.20 -10.68 4.74
N ARG A 181 -15.11 -10.84 5.47
CA ARG A 181 -13.91 -11.51 4.98
C ARG A 181 -14.18 -12.98 4.64
N GLU A 182 -15.06 -13.61 5.38
CA GLU A 182 -15.44 -15.02 5.23
C GLU A 182 -16.08 -15.29 3.86
N GLU A 183 -16.79 -14.32 3.29
CA GLU A 183 -17.39 -14.43 1.94
C GLU A 183 -16.37 -14.48 0.79
N VAL A 184 -15.13 -14.10 1.07
CA VAL A 184 -14.02 -14.11 0.11
C VAL A 184 -12.88 -15.05 0.51
N ASP A 185 -13.12 -15.97 1.46
CA ASP A 185 -12.15 -16.90 2.00
C ASP A 185 -12.63 -18.36 1.78
N ASP A 186 -12.61 -18.81 0.50
CA ASP A 186 -13.09 -20.14 0.10
C ASP A 186 -12.31 -21.28 0.72
N LYS A 187 -13.02 -22.21 1.34
CA LYS A 187 -12.46 -23.43 1.96
C LYS A 187 -12.88 -24.71 1.22
N SER A 188 -13.55 -24.60 0.07
CA SER A 188 -14.11 -25.76 -0.64
C SER A 188 -13.06 -26.64 -1.32
N GLY A 189 -11.84 -26.17 -1.48
CA GLY A 189 -10.79 -26.85 -2.24
C GLY A 189 -11.00 -26.83 -3.76
N ARG A 190 -12.07 -26.24 -4.26
CA ARG A 190 -12.36 -26.19 -5.71
C ARG A 190 -11.30 -25.35 -6.43
N PRO A 191 -10.84 -25.80 -7.61
CA PRO A 191 -9.82 -25.06 -8.38
C PRO A 191 -10.38 -23.80 -9.08
N LEU A 192 -11.71 -23.75 -9.33
CA LEU A 192 -12.45 -22.61 -9.87
C LEU A 192 -13.77 -22.45 -9.11
N LEU A 193 -14.23 -21.22 -9.02
CA LEU A 193 -15.51 -20.83 -8.43
C LEU A 193 -16.34 -20.04 -9.46
N LYS A 194 -17.60 -19.75 -9.14
CA LYS A 194 -18.45 -18.92 -9.98
C LYS A 194 -17.83 -17.52 -10.11
N PRO A 195 -17.57 -17.03 -11.33
CA PRO A 195 -17.04 -15.70 -11.55
C PRO A 195 -17.96 -14.62 -10.96
N LYS A 196 -17.39 -13.67 -10.23
CA LYS A 196 -18.11 -12.61 -9.52
C LYS A 196 -17.51 -11.23 -9.78
N TRP A 197 -16.20 -11.12 -9.83
CA TRP A 197 -15.49 -9.84 -9.86
C TRP A 197 -14.86 -9.56 -11.21
N ALA A 198 -15.08 -8.37 -11.77
CA ALA A 198 -14.37 -7.95 -12.98
C ALA A 198 -12.89 -7.74 -12.73
N GLY A 199 -12.55 -7.32 -11.51
CA GLY A 199 -11.18 -7.20 -11.05
C GLY A 199 -11.10 -7.17 -9.54
N VAL A 200 -9.88 -7.38 -9.01
CA VAL A 200 -9.64 -7.41 -7.56
C VAL A 200 -8.37 -6.62 -7.22
N ILE A 201 -8.45 -5.80 -6.17
CA ILE A 201 -7.26 -5.26 -5.49
C ILE A 201 -7.12 -6.02 -4.18
N ASP A 202 -6.14 -6.91 -4.11
CA ASP A 202 -5.88 -7.69 -2.92
C ASP A 202 -4.79 -7.07 -2.07
N THR A 203 -5.13 -6.79 -0.81
CA THR A 203 -4.20 -6.27 0.22
C THR A 203 -3.96 -7.27 1.35
N VAL A 204 -4.37 -8.53 1.17
CA VAL A 204 -4.38 -9.53 2.24
C VAL A 204 -3.43 -10.69 1.96
N GLY A 205 -3.40 -11.21 0.73
CA GLY A 205 -2.62 -12.39 0.37
C GLY A 205 -3.27 -13.72 0.81
N GLY A 206 -2.47 -14.77 0.83
CA GLY A 206 -2.88 -16.10 1.30
C GLY A 206 -4.10 -16.66 0.57
N ASN A 207 -4.98 -17.33 1.31
CA ASN A 207 -6.18 -17.97 0.73
C ASN A 207 -7.20 -16.96 0.19
N ILE A 208 -7.23 -15.72 0.69
CA ILE A 208 -8.08 -14.65 0.15
C ILE A 208 -7.66 -14.29 -1.27
N LEU A 209 -6.35 -14.15 -1.52
CA LEU A 209 -5.82 -13.95 -2.87
C LEU A 209 -6.12 -15.15 -3.78
N ALA A 210 -5.96 -16.38 -3.28
CA ALA A 210 -6.32 -17.59 -4.04
C ALA A 210 -7.81 -17.61 -4.39
N THR A 211 -8.69 -17.23 -3.46
CA THR A 211 -10.14 -17.11 -3.69
C THR A 211 -10.46 -16.00 -4.69
N ALA A 212 -9.77 -14.86 -4.61
CA ALA A 212 -9.90 -13.76 -5.57
C ALA A 212 -9.63 -14.24 -7.01
N LEU A 213 -8.54 -14.97 -7.23
CA LEU A 213 -8.20 -15.54 -8.54
C LEU A 213 -9.29 -16.47 -9.07
N LYS A 214 -9.82 -17.39 -8.20
CA LYS A 214 -10.86 -18.35 -8.55
C LYS A 214 -12.20 -17.70 -8.90
N THR A 215 -12.50 -16.52 -8.35
CA THR A 215 -13.78 -15.79 -8.49
C THR A 215 -13.72 -14.61 -9.45
N THR A 216 -12.58 -14.35 -10.05
CA THR A 216 -12.42 -13.30 -11.05
C THR A 216 -13.02 -13.73 -12.39
N GLN A 217 -13.73 -12.82 -13.06
CA GLN A 217 -14.36 -13.05 -14.35
C GLN A 217 -13.32 -13.28 -15.45
N PRO A 218 -13.72 -13.88 -16.59
CA PRO A 218 -12.82 -14.05 -17.73
C PRO A 218 -12.16 -12.74 -18.16
N ASN A 219 -10.85 -12.79 -18.38
CA ASN A 219 -9.96 -11.67 -18.70
C ASN A 219 -9.86 -10.59 -17.61
N GLY A 220 -10.33 -10.88 -16.40
CA GLY A 220 -10.21 -9.95 -15.27
C GLY A 220 -8.80 -9.87 -14.72
N VAL A 221 -8.56 -8.87 -13.89
CA VAL A 221 -7.25 -8.56 -13.30
C VAL A 221 -7.31 -8.60 -11.78
N VAL A 222 -6.36 -9.29 -11.18
CA VAL A 222 -6.09 -9.27 -9.74
C VAL A 222 -4.75 -8.58 -9.52
N THR A 223 -4.72 -7.53 -8.70
CA THR A 223 -3.48 -6.92 -8.22
C THR A 223 -3.23 -7.35 -6.78
N ALA A 224 -2.00 -7.74 -6.45
CA ALA A 224 -1.63 -8.20 -5.11
C ALA A 224 -0.54 -7.31 -4.51
N CYS A 225 -0.79 -6.78 -3.32
CA CYS A 225 0.17 -5.90 -2.64
C CYS A 225 0.27 -6.13 -1.11
N GLY A 226 -0.44 -7.12 -0.58
CA GLY A 226 -0.41 -7.44 0.84
C GLY A 226 -0.18 -8.90 1.14
N ASN A 227 0.27 -9.21 2.36
CA ASN A 227 0.56 -10.56 2.82
C ASN A 227 0.17 -10.82 4.28
N ILE A 228 -0.71 -10.00 4.84
CA ILE A 228 -1.15 -10.14 6.23
C ILE A 228 -1.92 -11.45 6.49
N GLY A 229 -2.55 -12.01 5.46
CA GLY A 229 -3.22 -13.31 5.48
C GLY A 229 -2.29 -14.48 5.15
N GLY A 230 -1.01 -14.21 4.91
CA GLY A 230 0.02 -15.19 4.58
C GLY A 230 0.75 -14.86 3.28
N ALA A 231 2.03 -15.26 3.22
CA ALA A 231 2.89 -15.05 2.05
C ALA A 231 2.77 -16.17 1.00
N LYS A 232 2.22 -17.33 1.40
CA LYS A 232 1.98 -18.45 0.48
C LYS A 232 0.74 -18.20 -0.37
N LEU A 233 0.84 -18.47 -1.67
CA LEU A 233 -0.28 -18.52 -2.60
C LEU A 233 -0.45 -19.95 -3.08
N GLU A 234 -1.51 -20.62 -2.64
CA GLU A 234 -1.88 -21.97 -3.11
C GLU A 234 -3.06 -21.84 -4.06
N THR A 235 -2.83 -22.07 -5.34
CA THR A 235 -3.86 -21.96 -6.38
C THR A 235 -3.60 -22.95 -7.51
N ALA A 236 -4.66 -23.25 -8.28
CA ALA A 236 -4.55 -24.01 -9.52
C ALA A 236 -4.22 -23.08 -10.70
N VAL A 237 -3.80 -23.66 -11.82
CA VAL A 237 -3.55 -22.89 -13.05
C VAL A 237 -4.84 -22.52 -13.80
N PHE A 238 -5.98 -23.09 -13.45
CA PHE A 238 -7.25 -22.93 -14.17
C PHE A 238 -7.77 -21.49 -14.27
N PRO A 239 -7.65 -20.62 -13.25
CA PRO A 239 -7.99 -19.21 -13.41
C PRO A 239 -7.25 -18.55 -14.58
N PHE A 240 -6.00 -18.93 -14.81
CA PHE A 240 -5.16 -18.36 -15.85
C PHE A 240 -5.46 -18.98 -17.23
N ILE A 241 -5.50 -20.33 -17.35
CA ILE A 241 -5.62 -20.98 -18.65
C ILE A 241 -7.05 -21.04 -19.17
N LEU A 242 -8.08 -21.09 -18.30
CA LEU A 242 -9.48 -21.19 -18.72
C LEU A 242 -10.18 -19.83 -18.74
N ASN A 243 -9.84 -18.95 -17.80
CA ASN A 243 -10.48 -17.65 -17.68
C ASN A 243 -9.57 -16.48 -18.08
N GLY A 244 -8.31 -16.71 -18.43
CA GLY A 244 -7.39 -15.64 -18.83
C GLY A 244 -7.16 -14.57 -17.73
N VAL A 245 -7.36 -14.93 -16.45
CA VAL A 245 -7.15 -14.02 -15.33
C VAL A 245 -5.68 -13.64 -15.27
N SER A 246 -5.42 -12.34 -15.04
CA SER A 246 -4.06 -11.84 -14.85
C SER A 246 -3.81 -11.49 -13.39
N LEU A 247 -2.67 -11.94 -12.84
CA LEU A 247 -2.15 -11.51 -11.54
C LEU A 247 -1.02 -10.49 -11.77
N LYS A 248 -1.10 -9.31 -11.12
CA LYS A 248 -0.15 -8.19 -11.28
C LYS A 248 0.35 -7.67 -9.94
#